data_90cacbef6017870b188c9af050afe490
#
_entry.id   90cacbef6017870b188c9af050afe490
#
_cell.length_a   1.000
_cell.length_b   1.000
_cell.length_c   1.000
_cell.angle_alpha   90.00
_cell.angle_beta   90.00
_cell.angle_gamma   90.00
#
_symmetry.space_group_name_H-M   'P 1'
#
loop_
_entity.id
_entity.type
_entity.pdbx_description
1 polymer ?
#
loop_
_entity_poly.entity_id
_entity_poly.type
_entity_poly.pdbx_seq_one_letter_code
_entity_poly.pdbx_strand_id
1 'polypeptide(L)'
;MHYMFTNSSLRSRPTLYALCFSMLLFVFTLAGYNFDNYGSCFTVSATSIVVSLACACIAFCCALFLFQKAEKNEGIAIHSSYICFSLKSLFLSSAIILLAWMPYYLACFPGLYVYDAITQVYYSLGIGVINSFHPLVHTYWLTGFLSLGNLVFGSYTAGFAIYTFSQMLVMSICFAYVLCNLSQLCRRRSVYFTGLIMVCLFPVFPILAVSATKDSAFSALFSVFVVQLAKLCRHEECFLGSKKEVSVLFISALLSGLFRNNAMILIVLLLLMLIVVYRSKRQFIVMALIPCLILLLLLGSVVPKKISQITSNSSEILGLPIQQIARTMLLQSDSISQDEKDAVVSMIPNWGLYNQRIVDPIKFSGGTSQAIADDLPSFLRLWAKLGFEYPRDYIDAFVAQTEGYWYIFSNYDTVGTTKPYLEFDQWEVMESGTLGRDMGQAGYDVYNVQDIENWIIPFRHSLLPSLLPVIRKLCYDPFWMNSLFLRLVTSPALVVWSAFLLAIVSVHFRKMDLMIPAVTIIAYTMTCLLGPCYLIRYAFPLYCCAPIILSLLLGLFDCSESLSS
;
A
#
# COMPACT_ATOMS: atom_id res chain seq x y z
N MET A 1 48.07 -18.99 13.49
CA MET A 1 47.48 -17.78 14.08
C MET A 1 46.61 -16.98 13.13
N HIS A 2 46.83 -17.03 11.80
CA HIS A 2 46.03 -16.25 10.84
C HIS A 2 44.62 -16.84 10.61
N TYR A 3 44.38 -18.12 10.85
CA TYR A 3 43.09 -18.81 10.69
C TYR A 3 42.11 -18.62 11.87
N MET A 4 42.59 -18.23 13.06
CA MET A 4 41.73 -18.01 14.25
C MET A 4 41.06 -16.61 14.26
N PHE A 5 41.71 -15.59 13.69
CA PHE A 5 41.17 -14.23 13.65
C PHE A 5 40.06 -14.04 12.61
N THR A 6 40.04 -14.83 11.53
CA THR A 6 38.99 -14.75 10.50
C THR A 6 37.67 -15.37 10.95
N ASN A 7 37.68 -16.38 11.84
CA ASN A 7 36.47 -17.04 12.32
C ASN A 7 35.72 -16.27 13.43
N SER A 8 36.42 -15.50 14.26
CA SER A 8 35.76 -14.72 15.33
C SER A 8 35.04 -13.47 14.78
N SER A 9 35.59 -12.83 13.74
CA SER A 9 34.97 -11.66 13.10
C SER A 9 33.73 -12.03 12.27
N LEU A 10 33.67 -13.22 11.70
CA LEU A 10 32.47 -13.73 10.99
C LEU A 10 31.35 -14.11 11.95
N ARG A 11 31.65 -14.68 13.11
CA ARG A 11 30.65 -15.04 14.15
C ARG A 11 30.02 -13.83 14.84
N SER A 12 30.67 -12.67 14.86
CA SER A 12 30.13 -11.44 15.46
C SER A 12 29.14 -10.70 14.57
N ARG A 13 29.14 -10.92 13.25
CA ARG A 13 28.32 -10.17 12.28
C ARG A 13 26.79 -10.43 12.42
N PRO A 14 26.29 -11.69 12.55
CA PRO A 14 24.87 -11.96 12.77
C PRO A 14 24.31 -11.26 14.00
N THR A 15 25.08 -11.28 15.10
CA THR A 15 24.69 -10.61 16.36
C THR A 15 24.60 -9.09 16.15
N LEU A 16 25.54 -8.50 15.43
CA LEU A 16 25.54 -7.06 15.13
C LEU A 16 24.32 -6.69 14.26
N TYR A 17 24.02 -7.46 13.20
CA TYR A 17 22.86 -7.21 12.35
C TYR A 17 21.54 -7.38 13.11
N ALA A 18 21.42 -8.42 13.94
CA ALA A 18 20.25 -8.62 14.80
C ALA A 18 20.09 -7.46 15.79
N LEU A 19 21.19 -6.97 16.36
CA LEU A 19 21.18 -5.82 17.27
C LEU A 19 20.74 -4.55 16.54
N CYS A 20 21.31 -4.23 15.38
CA CYS A 20 20.92 -3.06 14.61
C CYS A 20 19.41 -3.10 14.24
N PHE A 21 18.90 -4.25 13.81
CA PHE A 21 17.49 -4.44 13.51
C PHE A 21 16.61 -4.21 14.74
N SER A 22 16.97 -4.80 15.89
CA SER A 22 16.20 -4.67 17.12
C SER A 22 16.24 -3.24 17.70
N MET A 23 17.38 -2.54 17.59
CA MET A 23 17.49 -1.14 18.00
C MET A 23 16.62 -0.23 17.13
N LEU A 24 16.59 -0.47 15.81
CA LEU A 24 15.71 0.27 14.92
C LEU A 24 14.24 0.06 15.31
N LEU A 25 13.83 -1.19 15.51
CA LEU A 25 12.47 -1.51 15.97
C LEU A 25 12.14 -0.89 17.34
N PHE A 26 13.12 -0.86 18.27
CA PHE A 26 12.98 -0.18 19.56
C PHE A 26 12.61 1.30 19.39
N VAL A 27 13.37 2.04 18.58
CA VAL A 27 13.16 3.48 18.37
C VAL A 27 11.77 3.74 17.76
N PHE A 28 11.40 2.99 16.73
CA PHE A 28 10.10 3.14 16.08
C PHE A 28 8.94 2.72 16.99
N THR A 29 9.08 1.64 17.76
CA THR A 29 8.08 1.23 18.74
C THR A 29 7.91 2.27 19.84
N LEU A 30 9.01 2.84 20.35
CA LEU A 30 9.00 3.89 21.35
C LEU A 30 8.27 5.14 20.84
N ALA A 31 8.61 5.58 19.62
CA ALA A 31 8.00 6.76 19.01
C ALA A 31 6.48 6.57 18.79
N GLY A 32 6.06 5.44 18.21
CA GLY A 32 4.65 5.14 17.97
C GLY A 32 3.86 4.98 19.26
N TYR A 33 4.40 4.24 20.24
CA TYR A 33 3.75 4.06 21.55
C TYR A 33 3.54 5.40 22.27
N ASN A 34 4.58 6.24 22.29
CA ASN A 34 4.50 7.54 22.94
C ASN A 34 3.47 8.44 22.24
N PHE A 35 3.48 8.45 20.91
CA PHE A 35 2.54 9.26 20.15
C PHE A 35 1.09 8.81 20.38
N ASP A 36 0.80 7.51 20.31
CA ASP A 36 -0.55 6.97 20.53
C ASP A 36 -1.10 7.25 21.93
N ASN A 37 -0.24 7.27 22.94
CA ASN A 37 -0.69 7.43 24.33
C ASN A 37 -0.60 8.87 24.86
N TYR A 38 0.30 9.70 24.30
CA TYR A 38 0.60 11.03 24.85
C TYR A 38 0.50 12.17 23.80
N GLY A 39 0.25 11.86 22.53
CA GLY A 39 0.16 12.84 21.45
C GLY A 39 1.49 13.43 20.99
N SER A 40 2.62 12.92 21.53
CA SER A 40 3.99 13.28 21.12
C SER A 40 4.94 12.10 21.28
N CYS A 41 5.77 11.85 20.30
CA CYS A 41 6.79 10.79 20.35
C CYS A 41 7.93 11.10 21.35
N PHE A 42 8.03 12.34 21.82
CA PHE A 42 9.03 12.79 22.78
C PHE A 42 8.61 12.67 24.25
N THR A 43 7.34 12.32 24.52
CA THR A 43 6.83 12.12 25.88
C THR A 43 7.09 10.69 26.33
N VAL A 44 8.29 10.46 26.87
CA VAL A 44 8.75 9.12 27.26
C VAL A 44 8.26 8.74 28.65
N SER A 45 7.70 7.54 28.82
CA SER A 45 7.29 6.95 30.09
C SER A 45 8.05 5.65 30.37
N ALA A 46 8.05 5.21 31.62
CA ALA A 46 8.64 3.93 31.99
C ALA A 46 7.96 2.77 31.24
N THR A 47 6.64 2.82 31.06
CA THR A 47 5.87 1.82 30.33
C THR A 47 6.28 1.76 28.86
N SER A 48 6.45 2.91 28.21
CA SER A 48 6.87 2.96 26.80
C SER A 48 8.26 2.35 26.60
N ILE A 49 9.20 2.59 27.53
CA ILE A 49 10.54 1.99 27.49
C ILE A 49 10.43 0.47 27.65
N VAL A 50 9.67 -0.02 28.62
CA VAL A 50 9.53 -1.46 28.89
C VAL A 50 8.89 -2.18 27.70
N VAL A 51 7.82 -1.65 27.14
CA VAL A 51 7.16 -2.24 25.96
C VAL A 51 8.10 -2.27 24.75
N SER A 52 8.78 -1.16 24.47
CA SER A 52 9.70 -1.07 23.34
C SER A 52 10.92 -1.99 23.51
N LEU A 53 11.42 -2.11 24.74
CA LEU A 53 12.53 -3.02 25.06
C LEU A 53 12.09 -4.48 24.89
N ALA A 54 10.91 -4.86 25.37
CA ALA A 54 10.37 -6.21 25.20
C ALA A 54 10.24 -6.56 23.71
N CYS A 55 9.67 -5.67 22.89
CA CYS A 55 9.58 -5.85 21.44
C CYS A 55 10.96 -6.00 20.78
N ALA A 56 11.92 -5.16 21.17
CA ALA A 56 13.28 -5.22 20.65
C ALA A 56 13.99 -6.53 21.05
N CYS A 57 13.82 -7.02 22.28
CA CYS A 57 14.36 -8.30 22.72
C CYS A 57 13.77 -9.48 21.93
N ILE A 58 12.45 -9.50 21.71
CA ILE A 58 11.79 -10.52 20.88
C ILE A 58 12.35 -10.46 19.45
N ALA A 59 12.42 -9.27 18.86
CA ALA A 59 12.94 -9.07 17.51
C ALA A 59 14.41 -9.50 17.38
N PHE A 60 15.24 -9.21 18.40
CA PHE A 60 16.62 -9.66 18.45
C PHE A 60 16.72 -11.18 18.47
N CYS A 61 15.97 -11.84 19.35
CA CYS A 61 15.94 -13.30 19.43
C CYS A 61 15.47 -13.95 18.13
N CYS A 62 14.40 -13.42 17.52
CA CYS A 62 13.88 -13.89 16.23
C CYS A 62 14.90 -13.72 15.11
N ALA A 63 15.51 -12.53 15.00
CA ALA A 63 16.53 -12.25 13.99
C ALA A 63 17.76 -13.16 14.17
N LEU A 64 18.26 -13.27 15.39
CA LEU A 64 19.43 -14.12 15.70
C LEU A 64 19.14 -15.60 15.38
N PHE A 65 17.95 -16.08 15.75
CA PHE A 65 17.51 -17.45 15.40
C PHE A 65 17.49 -17.66 13.87
N LEU A 66 16.95 -16.68 13.13
CA LEU A 66 16.93 -16.71 11.67
C LEU A 66 18.34 -16.80 11.06
N PHE A 67 19.27 -15.95 11.54
CA PHE A 67 20.66 -15.98 11.10
C PHE A 67 21.34 -17.31 11.40
N GLN A 68 21.26 -17.79 12.64
CA GLN A 68 21.86 -19.05 13.05
C GLN A 68 21.31 -20.26 12.28
N LYS A 69 20.01 -20.25 12.02
CA LYS A 69 19.36 -21.32 11.27
C LYS A 69 19.76 -21.30 9.79
N ALA A 70 19.82 -20.11 9.19
CA ALA A 70 20.27 -19.95 7.80
C ALA A 70 21.75 -20.30 7.62
N GLU A 71 22.62 -19.99 8.62
CA GLU A 71 24.05 -20.40 8.60
C GLU A 71 24.23 -21.91 8.67
N LYS A 72 23.43 -22.63 9.49
CA LYS A 72 23.49 -24.09 9.60
C LYS A 72 23.11 -24.81 8.30
N ASN A 73 22.32 -24.18 7.46
CA ASN A 73 21.89 -24.74 6.18
C ASN A 73 22.86 -24.42 5.02
N GLU A 74 24.13 -24.13 5.33
CA GLU A 74 25.23 -23.86 4.36
C GLU A 74 24.87 -22.86 3.27
N GLY A 75 24.27 -21.76 3.67
CA GLY A 75 23.89 -20.68 2.76
C GLY A 75 22.91 -21.16 1.69
N ILE A 76 21.81 -20.55 1.63
CA ILE A 76 20.66 -20.71 0.74
C ILE A 76 20.98 -21.57 -0.50
N ALA A 77 20.83 -22.88 -0.38
CA ALA A 77 20.99 -23.77 -1.53
C ALA A 77 19.78 -23.56 -2.46
N ILE A 78 20.05 -23.02 -3.63
CA ILE A 78 19.06 -22.69 -4.67
C ILE A 78 18.67 -23.95 -5.44
N HIS A 79 18.47 -25.07 -4.76
CA HIS A 79 18.00 -26.31 -5.38
C HIS A 79 16.60 -26.66 -4.92
N SER A 80 15.63 -25.81 -5.25
CA SER A 80 14.25 -26.26 -5.34
C SER A 80 14.01 -26.73 -6.77
N SER A 81 13.60 -28.00 -6.95
CA SER A 81 13.06 -28.45 -8.22
C SER A 81 11.99 -27.46 -8.68
N TYR A 82 12.13 -26.93 -9.89
CA TYR A 82 11.15 -26.05 -10.51
C TYR A 82 9.81 -26.79 -10.59
N ILE A 83 8.94 -26.55 -9.61
CA ILE A 83 7.61 -27.18 -9.57
C ILE A 83 6.78 -26.46 -10.63
N CYS A 84 6.44 -27.18 -11.70
CA CYS A 84 5.64 -26.64 -12.77
C CYS A 84 4.31 -26.11 -12.24
N PHE A 85 4.02 -24.85 -12.55
CA PHE A 85 2.75 -24.20 -12.31
C PHE A 85 1.61 -24.96 -13.01
N SER A 86 0.60 -25.39 -12.23
CA SER A 86 -0.57 -26.08 -12.75
C SER A 86 -1.73 -25.12 -12.98
N LEU A 87 -2.21 -25.02 -14.22
CA LEU A 87 -3.42 -24.24 -14.55
C LEU A 87 -4.65 -24.74 -13.77
N LYS A 88 -4.73 -26.05 -13.49
CA LYS A 88 -5.80 -26.64 -12.68
C LYS A 88 -5.77 -26.09 -11.24
N SER A 89 -4.59 -25.99 -10.64
CA SER A 89 -4.43 -25.43 -9.30
C SER A 89 -4.78 -23.94 -9.26
N LEU A 90 -4.39 -23.18 -10.29
CA LEU A 90 -4.78 -21.77 -10.42
C LEU A 90 -6.29 -21.62 -10.46
N PHE A 91 -6.95 -22.36 -11.36
CA PHE A 91 -8.40 -22.29 -11.52
C PHE A 91 -9.13 -22.68 -10.23
N LEU A 92 -8.70 -23.78 -9.59
CA LEU A 92 -9.32 -24.23 -8.34
C LEU A 92 -9.13 -23.20 -7.20
N SER A 93 -7.93 -22.67 -7.03
CA SER A 93 -7.66 -21.65 -6.00
C SER A 93 -8.46 -20.38 -6.25
N SER A 94 -8.52 -19.91 -7.50
CA SER A 94 -9.30 -18.74 -7.88
C SER A 94 -10.80 -18.95 -7.61
N ALA A 95 -11.34 -20.13 -7.95
CA ALA A 95 -12.73 -20.48 -7.69
C ALA A 95 -13.04 -20.51 -6.19
N ILE A 96 -12.15 -21.09 -5.36
CA ILE A 96 -12.31 -21.12 -3.90
C ILE A 96 -12.34 -19.69 -3.34
N ILE A 97 -11.40 -18.83 -3.76
CA ILE A 97 -11.35 -17.43 -3.31
C ILE A 97 -12.63 -16.69 -3.73
N LEU A 98 -13.03 -16.82 -4.99
CA LEU A 98 -14.21 -16.16 -5.51
C LEU A 98 -15.49 -16.62 -4.77
N LEU A 99 -15.64 -17.92 -4.52
CA LEU A 99 -16.76 -18.47 -3.76
C LEU A 99 -16.77 -17.98 -2.30
N ALA A 100 -15.61 -17.89 -1.66
CA ALA A 100 -15.49 -17.33 -0.31
C ALA A 100 -15.91 -15.86 -0.22
N TRP A 101 -15.74 -15.10 -1.30
CA TRP A 101 -16.10 -13.69 -1.39
C TRP A 101 -17.55 -13.44 -1.82
N MET A 102 -18.23 -14.45 -2.38
CA MET A 102 -19.64 -14.32 -2.85
C MET A 102 -20.61 -13.80 -1.78
N PRO A 103 -20.54 -14.20 -0.50
CA PRO A 103 -21.41 -13.63 0.53
C PRO A 103 -21.27 -12.11 0.68
N TYR A 104 -20.04 -11.59 0.57
CA TYR A 104 -19.79 -10.15 0.60
C TYR A 104 -20.35 -9.44 -0.63
N TYR A 105 -20.18 -10.03 -1.81
CA TYR A 105 -20.75 -9.50 -3.05
C TYR A 105 -22.27 -9.44 -2.99
N LEU A 106 -22.92 -10.51 -2.55
CA LEU A 106 -24.39 -10.56 -2.44
C LEU A 106 -24.92 -9.58 -1.38
N ALA A 107 -24.22 -9.45 -0.25
CA ALA A 107 -24.60 -8.50 0.79
C ALA A 107 -24.43 -7.04 0.35
N CYS A 108 -23.36 -6.73 -0.36
CA CYS A 108 -23.03 -5.39 -0.81
C CYS A 108 -23.48 -5.10 -2.25
N PHE A 109 -24.32 -5.97 -2.85
CA PHE A 109 -24.74 -5.81 -4.25
C PHE A 109 -25.34 -4.42 -4.54
N PRO A 110 -24.96 -3.80 -5.64
CA PRO A 110 -24.10 -4.24 -6.76
C PRO A 110 -22.59 -4.07 -6.51
N GLY A 111 -22.17 -3.59 -5.37
CA GLY A 111 -20.82 -3.31 -4.89
C GLY A 111 -20.82 -2.15 -3.92
N LEU A 112 -19.67 -1.84 -3.31
CA LEU A 112 -19.48 -0.68 -2.45
C LEU A 112 -18.96 0.51 -3.28
N TYR A 113 -19.69 1.60 -3.21
CA TYR A 113 -19.37 2.84 -3.89
C TYR A 113 -18.58 3.74 -2.94
N VAL A 114 -17.25 3.61 -2.97
CA VAL A 114 -16.39 4.16 -1.92
C VAL A 114 -15.18 4.90 -2.50
N TYR A 115 -14.58 5.73 -1.69
CA TYR A 115 -13.37 6.49 -2.01
C TYR A 115 -13.57 7.39 -3.25
N ASP A 116 -12.66 7.25 -4.23
CA ASP A 116 -12.59 8.11 -5.41
C ASP A 116 -13.58 7.70 -6.53
N ALA A 117 -14.32 6.59 -6.35
CA ALA A 117 -15.16 6.01 -7.41
C ALA A 117 -16.25 6.97 -7.88
N ILE A 118 -16.88 7.71 -6.97
CA ILE A 118 -17.90 8.70 -7.30
C ILE A 118 -17.36 9.75 -8.27
N THR A 119 -16.21 10.33 -7.93
CA THR A 119 -15.55 11.35 -8.77
C THR A 119 -15.22 10.81 -10.16
N GLN A 120 -14.73 9.55 -10.22
CA GLN A 120 -14.42 8.91 -11.50
C GLN A 120 -15.66 8.70 -12.39
N VAL A 121 -16.80 8.37 -11.79
CA VAL A 121 -18.07 8.25 -12.53
C VAL A 121 -18.52 9.60 -13.07
N TYR A 122 -18.45 10.65 -12.29
CA TYR A 122 -18.81 12.00 -12.74
C TYR A 122 -17.98 12.45 -13.95
N TYR A 123 -16.68 12.19 -13.94
CA TYR A 123 -15.83 12.52 -15.09
C TYR A 123 -16.29 11.85 -16.38
N SER A 124 -16.67 10.58 -16.31
CA SER A 124 -17.05 9.80 -17.50
C SER A 124 -18.42 10.17 -18.06
N LEU A 125 -19.26 10.75 -17.22
CA LEU A 125 -20.61 11.17 -17.59
C LEU A 125 -20.64 12.61 -18.15
N GLY A 126 -19.46 13.26 -18.24
CA GLY A 126 -19.35 14.64 -18.71
C GLY A 126 -19.87 15.66 -17.70
N ILE A 127 -20.12 15.27 -16.45
CA ILE A 127 -20.62 16.12 -15.37
C ILE A 127 -19.45 16.84 -14.68
N GLY A 128 -18.25 16.30 -14.80
CA GLY A 128 -17.02 16.87 -14.23
C GLY A 128 -15.90 16.90 -15.25
N VAL A 129 -14.83 17.61 -14.89
CA VAL A 129 -13.64 17.75 -15.71
C VAL A 129 -12.71 16.57 -15.47
N ILE A 130 -12.31 15.84 -16.51
CA ILE A 130 -11.32 14.76 -16.39
C ILE A 130 -10.03 15.35 -15.85
N ASN A 131 -9.59 14.86 -14.70
CA ASN A 131 -8.32 15.23 -14.10
C ASN A 131 -7.36 14.02 -14.03
N SER A 132 -6.06 14.30 -13.90
CA SER A 132 -5.03 13.26 -13.81
C SER A 132 -4.77 12.74 -12.39
N PHE A 133 -5.56 13.17 -11.39
CA PHE A 133 -5.45 12.66 -10.01
C PHE A 133 -5.77 11.16 -9.92
N HIS A 134 -6.72 10.72 -10.76
CA HIS A 134 -7.11 9.33 -10.78
C HIS A 134 -6.57 8.63 -12.04
N PRO A 135 -6.05 7.39 -11.90
CA PRO A 135 -5.57 6.60 -13.04
C PRO A 135 -6.68 6.36 -14.07
N LEU A 136 -6.45 6.79 -15.31
CA LEU A 136 -7.45 6.68 -16.37
C LEU A 136 -7.87 5.24 -16.66
N VAL A 137 -6.96 4.27 -16.50
CA VAL A 137 -7.25 2.86 -16.72
C VAL A 137 -8.37 2.38 -15.80
N HIS A 138 -8.30 2.72 -14.50
CA HIS A 138 -9.37 2.36 -13.57
C HIS A 138 -10.67 3.14 -13.89
N THR A 139 -10.55 4.43 -14.18
CA THR A 139 -11.70 5.27 -14.56
C THR A 139 -12.47 4.65 -15.74
N TYR A 140 -11.76 4.32 -16.83
CA TYR A 140 -12.41 3.73 -18.01
C TYR A 140 -12.87 2.28 -17.79
N TRP A 141 -12.22 1.53 -16.90
CA TRP A 141 -12.70 0.20 -16.53
C TRP A 141 -14.06 0.28 -15.82
N LEU A 142 -14.14 1.12 -14.77
CA LEU A 142 -15.40 1.34 -14.03
C LEU A 142 -16.50 1.86 -14.96
N THR A 143 -16.23 2.94 -15.65
CA THR A 143 -17.23 3.65 -16.45
C THR A 143 -17.60 2.92 -17.74
N GLY A 144 -16.69 2.15 -18.31
CA GLY A 144 -16.95 1.26 -19.44
C GLY A 144 -17.98 0.18 -19.09
N PHE A 145 -17.88 -0.42 -17.92
CA PHE A 145 -18.90 -1.38 -17.47
C PHE A 145 -20.23 -0.71 -17.11
N LEU A 146 -20.22 0.49 -16.52
CA LEU A 146 -21.44 1.26 -16.29
C LEU A 146 -22.16 1.54 -17.61
N SER A 147 -21.45 2.03 -18.61
CA SER A 147 -21.98 2.29 -19.94
C SER A 147 -22.48 1.02 -20.62
N LEU A 148 -21.74 -0.09 -20.52
CA LEU A 148 -22.14 -1.39 -21.06
C LEU A 148 -23.44 -1.88 -20.40
N GLY A 149 -23.54 -1.79 -19.07
CA GLY A 149 -24.75 -2.19 -18.35
C GLY A 149 -25.96 -1.36 -18.73
N ASN A 150 -25.78 -0.05 -18.89
CA ASN A 150 -26.85 0.83 -19.37
C ASN A 150 -27.24 0.50 -20.82
N LEU A 151 -26.27 0.26 -21.70
CA LEU A 151 -26.52 -0.07 -23.11
C LEU A 151 -27.25 -1.41 -23.28
N VAL A 152 -26.85 -2.46 -22.56
CA VAL A 152 -27.34 -3.83 -22.74
C VAL A 152 -28.60 -4.10 -21.92
N PHE A 153 -28.65 -3.59 -20.68
CA PHE A 153 -29.70 -3.88 -19.71
C PHE A 153 -30.58 -2.67 -19.35
N GLY A 154 -30.29 -1.48 -19.89
CA GLY A 154 -30.93 -0.24 -19.47
C GLY A 154 -30.70 0.11 -18.00
N SER A 155 -29.58 -0.35 -17.40
CA SER A 155 -29.36 -0.25 -15.98
C SER A 155 -27.87 -0.01 -15.62
N TYR A 156 -27.57 1.11 -15.00
CA TYR A 156 -26.24 1.39 -14.43
C TYR A 156 -25.92 0.46 -13.25
N THR A 157 -26.95 0.04 -12.48
CA THR A 157 -26.80 -0.96 -11.40
C THR A 157 -26.25 -2.28 -11.94
N ALA A 158 -26.79 -2.76 -13.08
CA ALA A 158 -26.27 -3.96 -13.74
C ALA A 158 -24.81 -3.77 -14.19
N GLY A 159 -24.49 -2.59 -14.74
CA GLY A 159 -23.12 -2.25 -15.12
C GLY A 159 -22.16 -2.27 -13.94
N PHE A 160 -22.56 -1.68 -12.82
CA PHE A 160 -21.73 -1.67 -11.60
C PHE A 160 -21.57 -3.07 -11.00
N ALA A 161 -22.61 -3.90 -11.02
CA ALA A 161 -22.53 -5.30 -10.60
C ALA A 161 -21.50 -6.09 -11.44
N ILE A 162 -21.51 -5.90 -12.77
CA ILE A 162 -20.55 -6.54 -13.67
C ILE A 162 -19.13 -6.03 -13.40
N TYR A 163 -18.97 -4.72 -13.20
CA TYR A 163 -17.66 -4.14 -12.82
C TYR A 163 -17.13 -4.78 -11.53
N THR A 164 -17.94 -4.79 -10.46
CA THR A 164 -17.55 -5.36 -9.17
C THR A 164 -17.18 -6.83 -9.30
N PHE A 165 -17.98 -7.62 -10.00
CA PHE A 165 -17.69 -9.03 -10.25
C PHE A 165 -16.40 -9.21 -11.06
N SER A 166 -16.17 -8.38 -12.09
CA SER A 166 -14.94 -8.40 -12.88
C SER A 166 -13.71 -8.08 -12.05
N GLN A 167 -13.80 -7.11 -11.12
CA GLN A 167 -12.73 -6.78 -10.17
C GLN A 167 -12.44 -7.96 -9.25
N MET A 168 -13.45 -8.57 -8.64
CA MET A 168 -13.31 -9.77 -7.80
C MET A 168 -12.65 -10.91 -8.58
N LEU A 169 -13.04 -11.14 -9.83
CA LEU A 169 -12.46 -12.19 -10.67
C LEU A 169 -10.98 -11.92 -10.95
N VAL A 170 -10.61 -10.71 -11.35
CA VAL A 170 -9.21 -10.32 -11.58
C VAL A 170 -8.39 -10.51 -10.31
N MET A 171 -8.88 -10.04 -9.16
CA MET A 171 -8.18 -10.16 -7.88
C MET A 171 -8.04 -11.64 -7.46
N SER A 172 -9.09 -12.46 -7.59
CA SER A 172 -9.04 -13.89 -7.25
C SER A 172 -8.02 -14.65 -8.10
N ILE A 173 -7.92 -14.34 -9.39
CA ILE A 173 -6.90 -14.92 -10.30
C ILE A 173 -5.49 -14.48 -9.88
N CYS A 174 -5.29 -13.19 -9.59
CA CYS A 174 -3.99 -12.67 -9.15
C CYS A 174 -3.54 -13.34 -7.84
N PHE A 175 -4.40 -13.41 -6.82
CA PHE A 175 -4.05 -14.06 -5.55
C PHE A 175 -3.84 -15.56 -5.70
N ALA A 176 -4.68 -16.25 -6.47
CA ALA A 176 -4.46 -17.66 -6.79
C ALA A 176 -3.11 -17.88 -7.49
N TYR A 177 -2.74 -16.97 -8.41
CA TYR A 177 -1.44 -17.01 -9.09
C TYR A 177 -0.29 -16.86 -8.08
N VAL A 178 -0.37 -15.88 -7.17
CA VAL A 178 0.63 -15.69 -6.10
C VAL A 178 0.73 -16.96 -5.25
N LEU A 179 -0.38 -17.45 -4.71
CA LEU A 179 -0.42 -18.62 -3.83
C LEU A 179 0.16 -19.87 -4.48
N CYS A 180 -0.21 -20.15 -5.73
CA CYS A 180 0.31 -21.30 -6.48
C CYS A 180 1.84 -21.21 -6.74
N ASN A 181 2.40 -20.00 -6.77
CA ASN A 181 3.83 -19.80 -6.97
C ASN A 181 4.65 -19.78 -5.66
N LEU A 182 4.02 -19.73 -4.46
CA LEU A 182 4.74 -19.75 -3.18
C LEU A 182 5.57 -21.04 -3.00
N SER A 183 5.12 -22.16 -3.57
CA SER A 183 5.88 -23.43 -3.55
C SER A 183 7.23 -23.36 -4.25
N GLN A 184 7.43 -22.40 -5.14
CA GLN A 184 8.73 -22.14 -5.78
C GLN A 184 9.67 -21.31 -4.89
N LEU A 185 9.13 -20.64 -3.86
CA LEU A 185 9.89 -19.83 -2.91
C LEU A 185 10.21 -20.60 -1.63
N CYS A 186 9.34 -21.52 -1.24
CA CYS A 186 9.46 -22.32 -0.03
C CYS A 186 8.79 -23.69 -0.21
N ARG A 187 9.44 -24.77 0.27
CA ARG A 187 8.90 -26.15 0.16
C ARG A 187 7.70 -26.42 1.09
N ARG A 188 7.34 -25.48 1.97
CA ARG A 188 6.30 -25.68 3.01
C ARG A 188 4.91 -25.44 2.45
N ARG A 189 4.13 -26.48 2.26
CA ARG A 189 2.73 -26.40 1.83
C ARG A 189 1.85 -25.57 2.79
N SER A 190 2.22 -25.50 4.08
CA SER A 190 1.50 -24.68 5.06
C SER A 190 1.38 -23.22 4.66
N VAL A 191 2.39 -22.63 3.99
CA VAL A 191 2.36 -21.24 3.55
C VAL A 191 1.27 -21.00 2.52
N TYR A 192 1.08 -21.95 1.59
CA TYR A 192 -0.02 -21.89 0.63
C TYR A 192 -1.39 -21.89 1.33
N PHE A 193 -1.60 -22.85 2.27
CA PHE A 193 -2.88 -22.95 2.98
C PHE A 193 -3.14 -21.76 3.91
N THR A 194 -2.12 -21.29 4.62
CA THR A 194 -2.24 -20.08 5.47
C THR A 194 -2.56 -18.86 4.62
N GLY A 195 -1.89 -18.67 3.48
CA GLY A 195 -2.18 -17.59 2.55
C GLY A 195 -3.60 -17.70 1.97
N LEU A 196 -4.05 -18.90 1.60
CA LEU A 196 -5.40 -19.12 1.08
C LEU A 196 -6.46 -18.79 2.14
N ILE A 197 -6.28 -19.25 3.39
CA ILE A 197 -7.15 -18.93 4.53
C ILE A 197 -7.18 -17.41 4.75
N MET A 198 -6.03 -16.76 4.73
CA MET A 198 -5.94 -15.31 4.89
C MET A 198 -6.74 -14.57 3.80
N VAL A 199 -6.53 -14.92 2.53
CA VAL A 199 -7.22 -14.28 1.40
C VAL A 199 -8.72 -14.53 1.42
N CYS A 200 -9.15 -15.73 1.83
CA CYS A 200 -10.58 -16.09 1.87
C CYS A 200 -11.31 -15.50 3.08
N LEU A 201 -10.68 -15.49 4.28
CA LEU A 201 -11.39 -15.25 5.53
C LEU A 201 -11.04 -13.92 6.21
N PHE A 202 -9.87 -13.31 5.93
CA PHE A 202 -9.55 -12.01 6.52
C PHE A 202 -10.38 -10.92 5.82
N PRO A 203 -11.31 -10.25 6.54
CA PRO A 203 -12.37 -9.45 5.94
C PRO A 203 -11.89 -8.29 5.06
N VAL A 204 -10.66 -7.82 5.25
CA VAL A 204 -10.06 -6.76 4.43
C VAL A 204 -10.03 -7.15 2.94
N PHE A 205 -9.75 -8.42 2.61
CA PHE A 205 -9.71 -8.90 1.24
C PHE A 205 -11.07 -8.85 0.53
N PRO A 206 -12.13 -9.53 1.04
CA PRO A 206 -13.43 -9.51 0.38
C PRO A 206 -14.10 -8.13 0.39
N ILE A 207 -13.92 -7.32 1.45
CA ILE A 207 -14.48 -5.96 1.49
C ILE A 207 -13.83 -5.08 0.42
N LEU A 208 -12.50 -5.09 0.29
CA LEU A 208 -11.82 -4.35 -0.77
C LEU A 208 -12.07 -4.93 -2.16
N ALA A 209 -12.35 -6.24 -2.27
CA ALA A 209 -12.70 -6.86 -3.55
C ALA A 209 -14.07 -6.37 -4.07
N VAL A 210 -15.03 -6.07 -3.19
CA VAL A 210 -16.34 -5.52 -3.57
C VAL A 210 -16.39 -3.99 -3.56
N SER A 211 -15.32 -3.33 -3.15
CA SER A 211 -15.19 -1.88 -3.12
C SER A 211 -14.67 -1.33 -4.45
N ALA A 212 -15.37 -0.38 -5.05
CA ALA A 212 -14.93 0.25 -6.28
C ALA A 212 -13.76 1.21 -5.99
N THR A 213 -12.55 0.68 -6.01
CA THR A 213 -11.33 1.47 -5.84
C THR A 213 -10.17 0.95 -6.68
N LYS A 214 -9.40 1.87 -7.24
CA LYS A 214 -8.16 1.58 -7.98
C LYS A 214 -7.16 0.77 -7.15
N ASP A 215 -7.17 0.96 -5.84
CA ASP A 215 -6.20 0.35 -4.92
C ASP A 215 -6.40 -1.17 -4.79
N SER A 216 -7.61 -1.68 -4.97
CA SER A 216 -7.94 -3.12 -4.93
C SER A 216 -7.25 -3.88 -6.07
N ALA A 217 -7.49 -3.48 -7.31
CA ALA A 217 -6.88 -4.10 -8.49
C ALA A 217 -5.36 -3.88 -8.51
N PHE A 218 -4.91 -2.67 -8.15
CA PHE A 218 -3.48 -2.37 -8.00
C PHE A 218 -2.80 -3.36 -7.06
N SER A 219 -3.35 -3.58 -5.85
CA SER A 219 -2.73 -4.43 -4.82
C SER A 219 -2.57 -5.87 -5.28
N ALA A 220 -3.58 -6.41 -5.97
CA ALA A 220 -3.54 -7.74 -6.53
C ALA A 220 -2.48 -7.87 -7.65
N LEU A 221 -2.44 -6.94 -8.58
CA LEU A 221 -1.44 -6.90 -9.66
C LEU A 221 -0.02 -6.69 -9.13
N PHE A 222 0.14 -5.80 -8.14
CA PHE A 222 1.41 -5.56 -7.48
C PHE A 222 1.94 -6.80 -6.76
N SER A 223 1.07 -7.59 -6.12
CA SER A 223 1.50 -8.86 -5.51
C SER A 223 1.98 -9.89 -6.56
N VAL A 224 1.37 -9.91 -7.75
CA VAL A 224 1.87 -10.71 -8.89
C VAL A 224 3.24 -10.21 -9.34
N PHE A 225 3.44 -8.89 -9.43
CA PHE A 225 4.73 -8.30 -9.77
C PHE A 225 5.81 -8.69 -8.74
N VAL A 226 5.52 -8.59 -7.43
CA VAL A 226 6.47 -8.93 -6.36
C VAL A 226 6.81 -10.43 -6.35
N VAL A 227 5.82 -11.34 -6.58
CA VAL A 227 6.13 -12.78 -6.67
C VAL A 227 6.97 -13.11 -7.90
N GLN A 228 6.79 -12.39 -9.01
CA GLN A 228 7.64 -12.55 -10.19
C GLN A 228 9.09 -12.11 -9.93
N LEU A 229 9.29 -11.00 -9.21
CA LEU A 229 10.61 -10.59 -8.75
C LEU A 229 11.23 -11.64 -7.83
N ALA A 230 10.48 -12.21 -6.89
CA ALA A 230 10.94 -13.26 -5.99
C ALA A 230 11.34 -14.55 -6.76
N LYS A 231 10.58 -14.92 -7.78
CA LYS A 231 10.91 -16.06 -8.67
C LYS A 231 12.16 -15.80 -9.49
N LEU A 232 12.30 -14.59 -10.03
CA LEU A 232 13.52 -14.20 -10.76
C LEU A 232 14.75 -14.35 -9.87
N CYS A 233 14.66 -13.92 -8.60
CA CYS A 233 15.75 -14.03 -7.63
C CYS A 233 16.11 -15.48 -7.28
N ARG A 234 15.13 -16.37 -7.24
CA ARG A 234 15.35 -17.79 -6.88
C ARG A 234 15.77 -18.67 -8.04
N HIS A 235 15.32 -18.36 -9.25
CA HIS A 235 15.43 -19.23 -10.43
C HIS A 235 15.79 -18.44 -11.69
N GLU A 236 16.83 -17.61 -11.63
CA GLU A 236 17.20 -16.66 -12.68
C GLU A 236 17.21 -17.27 -14.09
N GLU A 237 17.93 -18.39 -14.27
CA GLU A 237 18.09 -18.99 -15.60
C GLU A 237 16.79 -19.56 -16.17
N CYS A 238 16.03 -20.30 -15.34
CA CYS A 238 14.73 -20.83 -15.73
C CYS A 238 13.72 -19.71 -16.00
N PHE A 239 13.76 -18.65 -15.21
CA PHE A 239 12.88 -17.50 -15.33
C PHE A 239 13.15 -16.74 -16.63
N LEU A 240 14.40 -16.36 -16.87
CA LEU A 240 14.78 -15.61 -18.07
C LEU A 240 14.68 -16.44 -19.36
N GLY A 241 14.79 -17.76 -19.27
CA GLY A 241 14.53 -18.69 -20.39
C GLY A 241 13.04 -18.85 -20.73
N SER A 242 12.13 -18.44 -19.84
CA SER A 242 10.69 -18.60 -20.03
C SER A 242 10.03 -17.32 -20.52
N LYS A 243 9.62 -17.30 -21.80
CA LYS A 243 8.84 -16.17 -22.37
C LYS A 243 7.58 -15.87 -21.56
N LYS A 244 6.92 -16.91 -20.99
CA LYS A 244 5.73 -16.77 -20.16
C LYS A 244 6.03 -15.96 -18.89
N GLU A 245 7.10 -16.33 -18.15
CA GLU A 245 7.44 -15.65 -16.90
C GLU A 245 7.82 -14.19 -17.14
N VAL A 246 8.62 -13.93 -18.16
CA VAL A 246 9.00 -12.57 -18.57
C VAL A 246 7.78 -11.76 -19.00
N SER A 247 6.82 -12.36 -19.72
CA SER A 247 5.57 -11.69 -20.10
C SER A 247 4.70 -11.35 -18.89
N VAL A 248 4.60 -12.27 -17.91
CA VAL A 248 3.83 -12.00 -16.68
C VAL A 248 4.48 -10.90 -15.85
N LEU A 249 5.84 -10.89 -15.76
CA LEU A 249 6.56 -9.79 -15.10
C LEU A 249 6.27 -8.45 -15.80
N PHE A 250 6.38 -8.41 -17.13
CA PHE A 250 6.10 -7.22 -17.92
C PHE A 250 4.66 -6.72 -17.72
N ILE A 251 3.67 -7.59 -17.87
CA ILE A 251 2.25 -7.24 -17.77
C ILE A 251 1.91 -6.78 -16.35
N SER A 252 2.39 -7.48 -15.32
CA SER A 252 2.11 -7.11 -13.93
C SER A 252 2.79 -5.79 -13.54
N ALA A 253 4.01 -5.52 -14.01
CA ALA A 253 4.66 -4.23 -13.84
C ALA A 253 3.90 -3.10 -14.53
N LEU A 254 3.55 -3.29 -15.82
CA LEU A 254 2.81 -2.30 -16.60
C LEU A 254 1.47 -1.96 -15.96
N LEU A 255 0.65 -2.97 -15.67
CA LEU A 255 -0.66 -2.76 -15.08
C LEU A 255 -0.56 -2.13 -13.67
N SER A 256 0.36 -2.59 -12.83
CA SER A 256 0.57 -1.96 -11.51
C SER A 256 0.90 -0.46 -11.64
N GLY A 257 1.77 -0.08 -12.57
CA GLY A 257 2.10 1.32 -12.81
C GLY A 257 0.95 2.14 -13.39
N LEU A 258 0.06 1.52 -14.18
CA LEU A 258 -1.10 2.19 -14.77
C LEU A 258 -2.28 2.35 -13.80
N PHE A 259 -2.40 1.47 -12.79
CA PHE A 259 -3.44 1.56 -11.76
C PHE A 259 -3.10 2.51 -10.62
N ARG A 260 -1.81 2.92 -10.46
CA ARG A 260 -1.42 3.82 -9.39
C ARG A 260 -0.24 4.71 -9.79
N ASN A 261 -0.45 6.02 -9.79
CA ASN A 261 0.56 6.99 -10.23
C ASN A 261 1.89 6.88 -9.46
N ASN A 262 1.84 6.70 -8.13
CA ASN A 262 3.04 6.56 -7.29
C ASN A 262 3.83 5.27 -7.62
N ALA A 263 3.14 4.19 -8.01
CA ALA A 263 3.77 2.93 -8.37
C ALA A 263 4.57 3.03 -9.67
N MET A 264 4.23 3.94 -10.57
CA MET A 264 5.00 4.15 -11.80
C MET A 264 6.46 4.54 -11.49
N ILE A 265 6.66 5.49 -10.58
CA ILE A 265 8.02 5.92 -10.16
C ILE A 265 8.76 4.74 -9.51
N LEU A 266 8.09 4.01 -8.61
CA LEU A 266 8.64 2.83 -7.96
C LEU A 266 9.11 1.78 -8.99
N ILE A 267 8.26 1.46 -9.98
CA ILE A 267 8.58 0.47 -11.01
C ILE A 267 9.77 0.92 -11.84
N VAL A 268 9.84 2.20 -12.22
CA VAL A 268 11.01 2.76 -12.94
C VAL A 268 12.30 2.54 -12.14
N LEU A 269 12.30 2.87 -10.86
CA LEU A 269 13.48 2.69 -9.99
C LEU A 269 13.87 1.21 -9.85
N LEU A 270 12.89 0.33 -9.68
CA LEU A 270 13.12 -1.12 -9.60
C LEU A 270 13.68 -1.70 -10.90
N LEU A 271 13.21 -1.25 -12.04
CA LEU A 271 13.73 -1.68 -13.33
C LEU A 271 15.18 -1.24 -13.53
N LEU A 272 15.53 -0.03 -13.10
CA LEU A 272 16.93 0.42 -13.08
C LEU A 272 17.79 -0.44 -12.15
N MET A 273 17.28 -0.79 -10.98
CA MET A 273 17.96 -1.68 -10.03
C MET A 273 18.20 -3.08 -10.64
N LEU A 274 17.21 -3.66 -11.34
CA LEU A 274 17.37 -4.94 -12.03
C LEU A 274 18.49 -4.92 -13.07
N ILE A 275 18.62 -3.84 -13.84
CA ILE A 275 19.70 -3.66 -14.81
C ILE A 275 21.07 -3.65 -14.13
N VAL A 276 21.17 -3.09 -12.93
CA VAL A 276 22.42 -3.03 -12.16
C VAL A 276 22.75 -4.38 -11.52
N VAL A 277 21.77 -5.06 -10.93
CA VAL A 277 21.97 -6.34 -10.21
C VAL A 277 22.30 -7.46 -11.21
N TYR A 278 21.57 -7.55 -12.31
CA TYR A 278 21.74 -8.60 -13.33
C TYR A 278 22.63 -8.15 -14.50
N ARG A 279 23.84 -7.66 -14.20
CA ARG A 279 24.78 -7.11 -15.20
C ARG A 279 25.11 -8.07 -16.34
N SER A 280 25.25 -9.36 -16.08
CA SER A 280 25.57 -10.39 -17.07
C SER A 280 24.45 -10.62 -18.08
N LYS A 281 23.20 -10.38 -17.70
CA LYS A 281 21.99 -10.54 -18.50
C LYS A 281 21.28 -9.22 -18.83
N ARG A 282 21.97 -8.09 -18.61
CA ARG A 282 21.37 -6.75 -18.71
C ARG A 282 20.74 -6.48 -20.08
N GLN A 283 21.32 -6.96 -21.17
CA GLN A 283 20.77 -6.75 -22.51
C GLN A 283 19.38 -7.36 -22.65
N PHE A 284 19.18 -8.57 -22.13
CA PHE A 284 17.89 -9.24 -22.13
C PHE A 284 16.86 -8.48 -21.25
N ILE A 285 17.28 -8.07 -20.05
CA ILE A 285 16.44 -7.31 -19.12
C ILE A 285 16.05 -5.96 -19.73
N VAL A 286 17.00 -5.26 -20.35
CA VAL A 286 16.77 -3.99 -21.03
C VAL A 286 15.78 -4.15 -22.18
N MET A 287 15.94 -5.17 -23.03
CA MET A 287 15.01 -5.44 -24.13
C MET A 287 13.60 -5.79 -23.64
N ALA A 288 13.49 -6.47 -22.50
CA ALA A 288 12.19 -6.82 -21.93
C ALA A 288 11.50 -5.63 -21.23
N LEU A 289 12.24 -4.75 -20.58
CA LEU A 289 11.72 -3.73 -19.68
C LEU A 289 11.63 -2.31 -20.28
N ILE A 290 12.44 -1.98 -21.29
CA ILE A 290 12.33 -0.68 -21.98
C ILE A 290 10.93 -0.49 -22.59
N PRO A 291 10.32 -1.46 -23.29
CA PRO A 291 8.96 -1.29 -23.79
C PRO A 291 7.94 -1.06 -22.65
N CYS A 292 8.12 -1.70 -21.49
CA CYS A 292 7.30 -1.45 -20.32
C CYS A 292 7.41 0.02 -19.85
N LEU A 293 8.64 0.53 -19.75
CA LEU A 293 8.90 1.91 -19.35
C LEU A 293 8.30 2.91 -20.36
N ILE A 294 8.48 2.67 -21.65
CA ILE A 294 7.91 3.53 -22.70
C ILE A 294 6.38 3.54 -22.58
N LEU A 295 5.75 2.38 -22.44
CA LEU A 295 4.29 2.28 -22.29
C LEU A 295 3.81 2.93 -21.00
N LEU A 296 4.52 2.76 -19.88
CA LEU A 296 4.19 3.43 -18.62
C LEU A 296 4.26 4.96 -18.76
N LEU A 297 5.30 5.49 -19.39
CA LEU A 297 5.43 6.92 -19.61
C LEU A 297 4.35 7.45 -20.57
N LEU A 298 4.07 6.73 -21.65
CA LEU A 298 3.04 7.14 -22.60
C LEU A 298 1.64 7.07 -22.00
N LEU A 299 1.24 5.92 -21.46
CA LEU A 299 -0.13 5.68 -20.99
C LEU A 299 -0.37 6.21 -19.57
N GLY A 300 0.66 6.28 -18.73
CA GLY A 300 0.55 6.74 -17.34
C GLY A 300 0.85 8.25 -17.15
N SER A 301 1.47 8.92 -18.12
CA SER A 301 1.82 10.33 -17.99
C SER A 301 1.44 11.18 -19.21
N VAL A 302 1.90 10.82 -20.42
CA VAL A 302 1.69 11.66 -21.61
C VAL A 302 0.21 11.70 -22.01
N VAL A 303 -0.43 10.54 -22.10
CA VAL A 303 -1.85 10.44 -22.48
C VAL A 303 -2.76 11.10 -21.44
N PRO A 304 -2.61 10.84 -20.12
CA PRO A 304 -3.40 11.53 -19.10
C PRO A 304 -3.27 13.05 -19.17
N LYS A 305 -2.06 13.59 -19.34
CA LYS A 305 -1.85 15.05 -19.45
C LYS A 305 -2.51 15.67 -20.68
N LYS A 306 -2.66 14.91 -21.78
CA LYS A 306 -3.34 15.40 -23.00
C LYS A 306 -4.85 15.35 -22.90
N ILE A 307 -5.40 14.36 -22.19
CA ILE A 307 -6.85 14.14 -22.05
C ILE A 307 -7.41 14.93 -20.87
N SER A 308 -6.63 15.07 -19.79
CA SER A 308 -7.06 15.77 -18.59
C SER A 308 -7.09 17.27 -18.81
N GLN A 309 -8.21 17.90 -18.45
CA GLN A 309 -8.34 19.36 -18.47
C GLN A 309 -7.70 19.99 -17.23
N ILE A 310 -7.63 19.23 -16.12
CA ILE A 310 -6.91 19.62 -14.91
C ILE A 310 -5.75 18.64 -14.68
N THR A 311 -4.53 19.15 -14.63
CA THR A 311 -3.36 18.34 -14.26
C THR A 311 -3.19 18.34 -12.74
N SER A 312 -2.72 17.21 -12.18
CA SER A 312 -2.40 17.12 -10.76
C SER A 312 -1.35 18.17 -10.38
N ASN A 313 -1.63 18.94 -9.34
CA ASN A 313 -0.68 19.90 -8.80
C ASN A 313 0.40 19.20 -7.97
N SER A 314 1.58 19.84 -7.88
CA SER A 314 2.70 19.41 -7.00
C SER A 314 2.30 19.31 -5.52
N SER A 315 1.20 19.95 -5.10
CA SER A 315 0.65 19.92 -3.73
C SER A 315 0.30 18.53 -3.21
N GLU A 316 0.08 17.54 -4.10
CA GLU A 316 -0.13 16.14 -3.67
C GLU A 316 1.07 15.56 -2.91
N ILE A 317 2.29 15.91 -3.33
CA ILE A 317 3.53 15.45 -2.70
C ILE A 317 3.84 16.25 -1.43
N LEU A 318 3.23 17.44 -1.28
CA LEU A 318 3.49 18.37 -0.18
C LEU A 318 2.53 18.18 1.01
N GLY A 319 1.74 17.12 1.03
CA GLY A 319 0.81 16.84 2.12
C GLY A 319 1.48 16.85 3.51
N LEU A 320 2.61 16.16 3.66
CA LEU A 320 3.37 16.15 4.91
C LEU A 320 3.93 17.53 5.28
N PRO A 321 4.60 18.30 4.40
CA PRO A 321 5.00 19.68 4.68
C PRO A 321 3.84 20.58 5.15
N ILE A 322 2.67 20.47 4.53
CA ILE A 322 1.47 21.22 4.93
C ILE A 322 1.05 20.85 6.36
N GLN A 323 1.02 19.56 6.69
CA GLN A 323 0.69 19.08 8.04
C GLN A 323 1.67 19.59 9.10
N GLN A 324 2.95 19.60 8.77
CA GLN A 324 4.01 20.06 9.66
C GLN A 324 3.85 21.55 10.01
N ILE A 325 3.63 22.39 9.00
CA ILE A 325 3.39 23.83 9.21
C ILE A 325 2.09 24.04 10.01
N ALA A 326 0.99 23.35 9.66
CA ALA A 326 -0.29 23.53 10.32
C ALA A 326 -0.25 23.09 11.79
N ARG A 327 0.45 21.98 12.11
CA ARG A 327 0.67 21.56 13.52
C ARG A 327 1.46 22.61 14.30
N THR A 328 2.54 23.12 13.71
CA THR A 328 3.37 24.15 14.34
C THR A 328 2.55 25.42 14.61
N MET A 329 1.77 25.87 13.63
CA MET A 329 0.86 27.00 13.83
C MET A 329 -0.15 26.79 14.97
N LEU A 330 -0.67 25.57 15.10
CA LEU A 330 -1.62 25.24 16.16
C LEU A 330 -0.97 25.25 17.55
N LEU A 331 0.25 24.71 17.68
CA LEU A 331 0.89 24.49 18.98
C LEU A 331 1.78 25.64 19.42
N GLN A 332 2.36 26.39 18.50
CA GLN A 332 3.38 27.42 18.74
C GLN A 332 2.91 28.84 18.35
N SER A 333 1.59 29.03 18.23
CA SER A 333 1.02 30.29 17.77
C SER A 333 1.59 31.54 18.47
N ASP A 334 1.82 31.45 19.79
CA ASP A 334 2.32 32.59 20.56
C ASP A 334 3.82 32.87 20.34
N SER A 335 4.55 31.89 19.87
CA SER A 335 6.02 31.95 19.67
C SER A 335 6.42 32.33 18.24
N ILE A 336 5.54 32.08 17.26
CA ILE A 336 5.77 32.38 15.84
C ILE A 336 5.62 33.89 15.62
N SER A 337 6.54 34.50 14.87
CA SER A 337 6.48 35.94 14.53
C SER A 337 5.27 36.28 13.67
N GLN A 338 4.82 37.55 13.71
CA GLN A 338 3.66 37.99 12.93
C GLN A 338 3.90 37.83 11.42
N ASP A 339 5.09 38.14 10.94
CA ASP A 339 5.45 38.00 9.51
C ASP A 339 5.35 36.54 9.04
N GLU A 340 5.75 35.60 9.89
CA GLU A 340 5.61 34.15 9.59
C GLU A 340 4.16 33.69 9.60
N LYS A 341 3.36 34.16 10.56
CA LYS A 341 1.92 33.87 10.57
C LYS A 341 1.25 34.37 9.31
N ASP A 342 1.55 35.60 8.90
CA ASP A 342 1.00 36.20 7.69
C ASP A 342 1.44 35.42 6.43
N ALA A 343 2.69 34.95 6.39
CA ALA A 343 3.18 34.09 5.34
C ALA A 343 2.47 32.71 5.33
N VAL A 344 2.24 32.09 6.48
CA VAL A 344 1.46 30.84 6.57
C VAL A 344 0.03 31.06 6.11
N VAL A 345 -0.65 32.10 6.60
CA VAL A 345 -2.05 32.41 6.23
C VAL A 345 -2.18 32.67 4.73
N SER A 346 -1.20 33.34 4.11
CA SER A 346 -1.23 33.58 2.65
C SER A 346 -1.15 32.30 1.81
N MET A 347 -0.46 31.26 2.30
CA MET A 347 -0.24 29.98 1.59
C MET A 347 -1.17 28.87 2.04
N ILE A 348 -1.54 28.86 3.32
CA ILE A 348 -2.40 27.86 3.98
C ILE A 348 -3.50 28.60 4.76
N PRO A 349 -4.47 29.24 4.06
CA PRO A 349 -5.46 30.09 4.73
C PRO A 349 -6.27 29.36 5.80
N ASN A 350 -6.57 28.09 5.58
CA ASN A 350 -7.39 27.27 6.46
C ASN A 350 -6.56 26.27 7.31
N TRP A 351 -5.35 26.68 7.77
CA TRP A 351 -4.50 25.85 8.62
C TRP A 351 -5.21 25.38 9.89
N GLY A 352 -6.21 26.12 10.39
CA GLY A 352 -7.03 25.74 11.56
C GLY A 352 -7.91 24.50 11.34
N LEU A 353 -8.07 24.02 10.09
CA LEU A 353 -8.69 22.72 9.79
C LEU A 353 -7.73 21.54 10.02
N TYR A 354 -6.62 21.78 10.72
CA TYR A 354 -5.64 20.75 11.03
C TYR A 354 -6.27 19.51 11.67
N ASN A 355 -6.01 18.38 11.07
CA ASN A 355 -6.29 17.07 11.63
C ASN A 355 -4.99 16.26 11.61
N GLN A 356 -4.54 15.79 12.76
CA GLN A 356 -3.23 15.13 12.90
C GLN A 356 -3.01 13.93 11.99
N ARG A 357 -4.09 13.25 11.53
CA ARG A 357 -4.01 12.02 10.73
C ARG A 357 -4.20 12.25 9.24
N ILE A 358 -4.75 13.38 8.83
CA ILE A 358 -5.19 13.63 7.46
C ILE A 358 -4.97 15.08 7.06
N VAL A 359 -4.30 15.30 5.93
CA VAL A 359 -4.04 16.65 5.40
C VAL A 359 -5.16 17.18 4.52
N ASP A 360 -5.99 16.31 3.97
CA ASP A 360 -6.99 16.67 2.96
C ASP A 360 -7.89 17.86 3.33
N PRO A 361 -8.37 18.01 4.59
CA PRO A 361 -9.17 19.17 4.97
C PRO A 361 -8.46 20.50 4.76
N ILE A 362 -7.16 20.59 4.97
CA ILE A 362 -6.36 21.79 4.73
C ILE A 362 -6.02 21.94 3.25
N LYS A 363 -5.56 20.86 2.64
CA LYS A 363 -5.03 20.85 1.27
C LYS A 363 -6.08 21.27 0.24
N PHE A 364 -7.33 20.84 0.43
CA PHE A 364 -8.43 21.10 -0.52
C PHE A 364 -9.28 22.32 -0.16
N SER A 365 -8.95 23.08 0.89
CA SER A 365 -9.70 24.25 1.29
C SER A 365 -8.94 25.55 1.08
N GLY A 366 -9.68 26.65 0.87
CA GLY A 366 -9.16 28.00 0.86
C GLY A 366 -8.12 28.33 -0.22
N GLY A 367 -8.01 27.50 -1.27
CA GLY A 367 -7.02 27.72 -2.34
C GLY A 367 -5.59 27.32 -1.98
N THR A 368 -5.37 26.59 -0.88
CA THR A 368 -4.03 26.15 -0.39
C THR A 368 -3.20 25.52 -1.51
N SER A 369 -3.77 24.59 -2.27
CA SER A 369 -3.02 23.91 -3.36
C SER A 369 -2.56 24.88 -4.45
N GLN A 370 -3.38 25.87 -4.79
CA GLN A 370 -3.02 26.87 -5.80
C GLN A 370 -1.98 27.85 -5.28
N ALA A 371 -2.16 28.39 -4.07
CA ALA A 371 -1.23 29.32 -3.45
C ALA A 371 0.19 28.74 -3.33
N ILE A 372 0.31 27.45 -2.94
CA ILE A 372 1.59 26.75 -2.89
C ILE A 372 2.17 26.53 -4.29
N ALA A 373 1.33 26.22 -5.29
CA ALA A 373 1.79 26.02 -6.66
C ALA A 373 2.31 27.33 -7.29
N ASP A 374 1.70 28.46 -6.94
CA ASP A 374 2.07 29.78 -7.46
C ASP A 374 3.42 30.27 -6.90
N ASP A 375 3.77 29.94 -5.65
CA ASP A 375 5.06 30.28 -5.04
C ASP A 375 5.65 29.13 -4.19
N LEU A 376 5.95 28.03 -4.85
CA LEU A 376 6.60 26.87 -4.24
C LEU A 376 7.95 27.19 -3.56
N PRO A 377 8.84 28.05 -4.11
CA PRO A 377 10.09 28.37 -3.43
C PRO A 377 9.90 29.06 -2.07
N SER A 378 8.93 29.96 -1.94
CA SER A 378 8.63 30.63 -0.68
C SER A 378 8.00 29.68 0.32
N PHE A 379 7.12 28.79 -0.14
CA PHE A 379 6.57 27.72 0.71
C PHE A 379 7.68 26.82 1.28
N LEU A 380 8.61 26.36 0.44
CA LEU A 380 9.70 25.48 0.90
C LEU A 380 10.67 26.20 1.86
N ARG A 381 10.91 27.50 1.65
CA ARG A 381 11.73 28.30 2.59
C ARG A 381 11.05 28.44 3.96
N LEU A 382 9.75 28.74 3.96
CA LEU A 382 8.95 28.83 5.18
C LEU A 382 8.91 27.49 5.91
N TRP A 383 8.64 26.40 5.17
CA TRP A 383 8.65 25.04 5.71
C TRP A 383 10.00 24.69 6.36
N ALA A 384 11.11 24.95 5.68
CA ALA A 384 12.43 24.66 6.21
C ALA A 384 12.73 25.50 7.45
N LYS A 385 12.41 26.79 7.44
CA LYS A 385 12.64 27.70 8.57
C LYS A 385 11.90 27.23 9.81
N LEU A 386 10.58 27.02 9.73
CA LEU A 386 9.77 26.54 10.84
C LEU A 386 10.20 25.14 11.30
N GLY A 387 10.67 24.29 10.40
CA GLY A 387 11.18 22.96 10.75
C GLY A 387 12.48 22.98 11.55
N PHE A 388 13.36 23.96 11.30
CA PHE A 388 14.56 24.16 12.11
C PHE A 388 14.27 24.78 13.47
N GLU A 389 13.26 25.65 13.55
CA GLU A 389 12.85 26.30 14.81
C GLU A 389 12.02 25.37 15.71
N TYR A 390 11.14 24.53 15.09
CA TYR A 390 10.21 23.65 15.81
C TYR A 390 10.31 22.18 15.37
N PRO A 391 11.49 21.54 15.47
CA PRO A 391 11.72 20.20 14.92
C PRO A 391 10.86 19.11 15.59
N ARG A 392 10.45 19.29 16.86
CA ARG A 392 9.59 18.34 17.57
C ARG A 392 8.21 18.27 16.94
N ASP A 393 7.61 19.39 16.61
CA ASP A 393 6.28 19.47 16.01
C ASP A 393 6.26 18.85 14.62
N TYR A 394 7.37 19.01 13.87
CA TYR A 394 7.56 18.40 12.55
C TYR A 394 7.69 16.88 12.62
N ILE A 395 8.44 16.36 13.59
CA ILE A 395 8.58 14.91 13.79
C ILE A 395 7.25 14.31 14.25
N ASP A 396 6.57 14.94 15.20
CA ASP A 396 5.26 14.49 15.66
C ASP A 396 4.19 14.51 14.55
N ALA A 397 4.20 15.51 13.66
CA ALA A 397 3.32 15.53 12.50
C ALA A 397 3.60 14.36 11.54
N PHE A 398 4.88 14.04 11.30
CA PHE A 398 5.28 12.87 10.51
C PHE A 398 4.82 11.57 11.16
N VAL A 399 5.05 11.41 12.47
CA VAL A 399 4.60 10.23 13.22
C VAL A 399 3.08 10.08 13.12
N ALA A 400 2.34 11.16 13.40
CA ALA A 400 0.89 11.17 13.36
C ALA A 400 0.31 10.68 12.03
N GLN A 401 0.89 11.14 10.92
CA GLN A 401 0.40 10.85 9.58
C GLN A 401 0.79 9.45 9.08
N THR A 402 1.90 8.89 9.60
CA THR A 402 2.54 7.72 8.98
C THR A 402 2.66 6.48 9.86
N GLU A 403 2.42 6.58 11.16
CA GLU A 403 2.69 5.49 12.11
C GLU A 403 2.03 4.16 11.75
N GLY A 404 0.86 4.17 11.15
CA GLY A 404 0.16 2.96 10.74
C GLY A 404 0.93 2.08 9.75
N TYR A 405 1.92 2.63 9.04
CA TYR A 405 2.77 1.84 8.13
C TYR A 405 3.94 1.14 8.82
N TRP A 406 4.38 1.61 9.99
CA TRP A 406 5.61 1.13 10.62
C TRP A 406 5.49 0.82 12.13
N TYR A 407 4.49 1.35 12.82
CA TYR A 407 4.24 1.02 14.22
C TYR A 407 3.33 -0.19 14.32
N ILE A 408 3.85 -1.30 14.87
CA ILE A 408 3.19 -2.62 14.85
C ILE A 408 1.86 -2.63 15.63
N PHE A 409 1.75 -1.80 16.67
CA PHE A 409 0.58 -1.73 17.54
C PHE A 409 -0.28 -0.50 17.28
N SER A 410 -0.07 0.19 16.16
CA SER A 410 -0.84 1.40 15.82
C SER A 410 -2.34 1.16 16.00
N ASN A 411 -2.96 2.08 16.72
CA ASN A 411 -4.40 2.09 16.89
C ASN A 411 -5.00 3.00 15.81
N TYR A 412 -5.56 2.41 14.76
CA TYR A 412 -6.15 3.17 13.66
C TYR A 412 -7.29 4.10 14.13
N ASP A 413 -7.98 3.73 15.21
CA ASP A 413 -9.12 4.47 15.75
C ASP A 413 -8.71 5.71 16.55
N THR A 414 -7.49 6.15 16.41
CA THR A 414 -6.99 7.21 17.25
C THR A 414 -7.52 8.58 16.87
N VAL A 415 -8.12 9.14 17.88
CA VAL A 415 -8.27 10.57 18.17
C VAL A 415 -8.47 11.45 16.93
N GLY A 416 -9.73 11.68 16.60
CA GLY A 416 -10.12 12.76 15.69
C GLY A 416 -10.28 12.41 14.22
N THR A 417 -10.20 11.13 13.82
CA THR A 417 -10.64 10.74 12.48
C THR A 417 -12.09 10.26 12.53
N THR A 418 -12.94 10.87 11.75
CA THR A 418 -14.31 10.38 11.47
C THR A 418 -14.29 9.27 10.42
N LYS A 419 -13.11 8.89 9.91
CA LYS A 419 -13.00 7.90 8.84
C LYS A 419 -13.02 6.48 9.42
N PRO A 420 -13.81 5.58 8.85
CA PRO A 420 -13.86 4.18 9.24
C PRO A 420 -12.54 3.47 8.89
N TYR A 421 -12.29 2.32 9.52
CA TYR A 421 -11.16 1.45 9.21
C TYR A 421 -11.12 1.05 7.73
N LEU A 422 -12.31 0.73 7.16
CA LEU A 422 -12.56 0.61 5.72
C LEU A 422 -13.82 1.41 5.40
N GLU A 423 -13.81 2.20 4.35
CA GLU A 423 -15.04 2.87 3.90
C GLU A 423 -16.04 1.79 3.49
N PHE A 424 -17.26 1.92 4.04
CA PHE A 424 -18.32 0.97 3.76
C PHE A 424 -19.17 1.42 2.58
N ASP A 425 -19.60 2.69 2.60
CA ASP A 425 -20.42 3.26 1.54
C ASP A 425 -20.46 4.78 1.66
N GLN A 426 -20.25 5.47 0.57
CA GLN A 426 -20.40 6.94 0.52
C GLN A 426 -21.83 7.37 0.24
N TRP A 427 -22.76 6.44 0.03
CA TRP A 427 -24.17 6.73 -0.21
C TRP A 427 -24.78 7.59 0.90
N GLU A 428 -24.48 7.30 2.16
CA GLU A 428 -24.94 8.07 3.32
C GLU A 428 -24.45 9.53 3.29
N VAL A 429 -23.25 9.76 2.75
CA VAL A 429 -22.69 11.11 2.57
C VAL A 429 -23.43 11.85 1.46
N MET A 430 -23.91 11.16 0.44
CA MET A 430 -24.68 11.75 -0.66
C MET A 430 -26.10 12.13 -0.23
N GLU A 431 -26.79 11.27 0.53
CA GLU A 431 -28.10 11.58 1.10
C GLU A 431 -28.06 12.82 2.02
N SER A 432 -26.92 13.08 2.67
CA SER A 432 -26.76 14.27 3.54
C SER A 432 -26.53 15.59 2.80
N GLY A 433 -26.43 15.58 1.46
CA GLY A 433 -26.18 16.77 0.64
C GLY A 433 -24.79 17.39 0.79
N THR A 434 -23.88 16.72 1.50
CA THR A 434 -22.50 17.23 1.71
C THR A 434 -21.65 17.07 0.46
N LEU A 435 -21.91 16.06 -0.38
CA LEU A 435 -21.14 15.81 -1.59
C LEU A 435 -21.24 16.96 -2.61
N GLY A 436 -22.42 17.57 -2.76
CA GLY A 436 -22.60 18.73 -3.65
C GLY A 436 -21.80 19.95 -3.20
N ARG A 437 -21.62 20.12 -1.88
CA ARG A 437 -20.77 21.17 -1.29
C ARG A 437 -19.30 20.91 -1.54
N ASP A 438 -18.84 19.67 -1.34
CA ASP A 438 -17.45 19.28 -1.53
C ASP A 438 -17.06 19.35 -3.02
N MET A 439 -17.99 19.02 -3.91
CA MET A 439 -17.77 19.14 -5.36
C MET A 439 -17.73 20.60 -5.84
N GLY A 440 -18.59 21.47 -5.30
CA GLY A 440 -18.55 22.89 -5.59
C GLY A 440 -17.25 23.55 -5.14
N GLN A 441 -16.68 23.13 -4.01
CA GLN A 441 -15.37 23.58 -3.53
C GLN A 441 -14.21 23.07 -4.40
N ALA A 442 -14.39 21.93 -5.08
CA ALA A 442 -13.40 21.37 -6.00
C ALA A 442 -13.48 21.96 -7.43
N GLY A 443 -14.32 22.98 -7.67
CA GLY A 443 -14.48 23.67 -8.96
C GLY A 443 -15.33 22.93 -9.98
N TYR A 444 -16.18 22.00 -9.52
CA TYR A 444 -17.19 21.36 -10.35
C TYR A 444 -18.48 22.19 -10.37
N ASP A 445 -19.13 22.29 -11.55
CA ASP A 445 -20.46 22.87 -11.61
C ASP A 445 -21.41 22.09 -10.68
N VAL A 446 -22.10 22.81 -9.80
CA VAL A 446 -23.04 22.22 -8.84
C VAL A 446 -24.30 21.82 -9.62
N TYR A 447 -24.30 20.61 -10.16
CA TYR A 447 -25.54 19.99 -10.61
C TYR A 447 -26.41 19.66 -9.41
N ASN A 448 -27.73 19.68 -9.60
CA ASN A 448 -28.66 19.26 -8.58
C ASN A 448 -28.36 17.78 -8.25
N VAL A 449 -27.85 17.54 -7.05
CA VAL A 449 -27.43 16.20 -6.57
C VAL A 449 -28.56 15.18 -6.76
N GLN A 450 -29.81 15.61 -6.56
CA GLN A 450 -31.00 14.79 -6.71
C GLN A 450 -31.20 14.26 -8.14
N ASP A 451 -30.87 15.06 -9.16
CA ASP A 451 -30.97 14.62 -10.57
C ASP A 451 -29.89 13.62 -10.92
N ILE A 452 -28.71 13.73 -10.32
CA ILE A 452 -27.61 12.78 -10.51
C ILE A 452 -27.93 11.46 -9.81
N GLU A 453 -28.43 11.50 -8.57
CA GLU A 453 -28.85 10.34 -7.80
C GLU A 453 -29.91 9.51 -8.52
N ASN A 454 -30.91 10.17 -9.08
CA ASN A 454 -32.03 9.49 -9.74
C ASN A 454 -31.69 8.86 -11.09
N TRP A 455 -30.62 9.30 -11.76
CA TRP A 455 -30.37 8.97 -13.17
C TRP A 455 -29.09 8.16 -13.41
N ILE A 456 -28.08 8.26 -12.54
CA ILE A 456 -26.72 7.89 -12.91
C ILE A 456 -26.04 6.96 -11.90
N ILE A 457 -26.31 7.11 -10.61
CA ILE A 457 -25.64 6.33 -9.56
C ILE A 457 -26.39 5.03 -9.33
N PRO A 458 -25.68 3.88 -9.38
CA PRO A 458 -26.29 2.60 -9.07
C PRO A 458 -26.76 2.55 -7.62
N PHE A 459 -28.03 2.27 -7.41
CA PHE A 459 -28.57 2.05 -6.06
C PHE A 459 -28.11 0.70 -5.53
N ARG A 460 -27.62 0.69 -4.28
CA ARG A 460 -27.37 -0.55 -3.59
C ARG A 460 -28.69 -1.30 -3.35
N HIS A 461 -28.69 -2.55 -3.76
CA HIS A 461 -29.81 -3.45 -3.56
C HIS A 461 -29.29 -4.77 -3.00
N SER A 462 -29.10 -4.84 -1.67
CA SER A 462 -28.55 -6.03 -1.03
C SER A 462 -29.38 -7.28 -1.34
N LEU A 463 -28.73 -8.30 -1.87
CA LEU A 463 -29.31 -9.62 -2.12
C LEU A 463 -29.18 -10.53 -0.87
N LEU A 464 -28.38 -10.12 0.13
CA LEU A 464 -28.20 -10.81 1.40
C LEU A 464 -28.21 -9.79 2.58
N PRO A 465 -29.37 -9.16 2.87
CA PRO A 465 -29.45 -8.05 3.80
C PRO A 465 -29.02 -8.38 5.23
N SER A 466 -29.17 -9.65 5.65
CA SER A 466 -28.78 -10.11 7.00
C SER A 466 -27.29 -9.98 7.29
N LEU A 467 -26.44 -10.04 6.27
CA LEU A 467 -24.98 -9.95 6.43
C LEU A 467 -24.47 -8.49 6.39
N LEU A 468 -25.25 -7.57 5.84
CA LEU A 468 -24.87 -6.18 5.64
C LEU A 468 -24.45 -5.47 6.94
N PRO A 469 -25.20 -5.57 8.07
CA PRO A 469 -24.80 -4.98 9.34
C PRO A 469 -23.47 -5.53 9.88
N VAL A 470 -23.21 -6.81 9.64
CA VAL A 470 -21.95 -7.45 10.06
C VAL A 470 -20.78 -6.86 9.28
N ILE A 471 -20.91 -6.77 7.94
CA ILE A 471 -19.86 -6.17 7.09
C ILE A 471 -19.63 -4.71 7.47
N ARG A 472 -20.71 -3.94 7.69
CA ARG A 472 -20.61 -2.55 8.16
C ARG A 472 -19.84 -2.46 9.48
N LYS A 473 -20.16 -3.32 10.45
CA LYS A 473 -19.44 -3.38 11.73
C LYS A 473 -17.94 -3.68 11.51
N LEU A 474 -17.60 -4.60 10.63
CA LEU A 474 -16.20 -4.91 10.30
C LEU A 474 -15.46 -3.72 9.66
N CYS A 475 -16.17 -2.84 8.97
CA CYS A 475 -15.59 -1.63 8.38
C CYS A 475 -15.35 -0.52 9.43
N TYR A 476 -16.28 -0.33 10.37
CA TYR A 476 -16.21 0.77 11.34
C TYR A 476 -15.53 0.36 12.67
N ASP A 477 -15.79 -0.85 13.16
CA ASP A 477 -15.30 -1.38 14.44
C ASP A 477 -14.85 -2.83 14.27
N PRO A 478 -13.72 -3.09 13.59
CA PRO A 478 -13.24 -4.44 13.36
C PRO A 478 -12.73 -5.08 14.67
N PHE A 479 -13.25 -6.26 15.01
CA PHE A 479 -12.95 -6.96 16.26
C PHE A 479 -11.46 -7.23 16.47
N TRP A 480 -10.67 -7.35 15.41
CA TRP A 480 -9.23 -7.58 15.53
C TRP A 480 -8.46 -6.36 16.04
N MET A 481 -9.05 -5.16 15.98
CA MET A 481 -8.44 -3.96 16.58
C MET A 481 -8.61 -3.92 18.10
N ASN A 482 -9.52 -4.70 18.68
CA ASN A 482 -9.79 -4.72 20.12
C ASN A 482 -8.84 -5.63 20.92
N SER A 483 -8.00 -6.42 20.24
CA SER A 483 -7.02 -7.32 20.86
C SER A 483 -5.61 -6.97 20.44
N LEU A 484 -4.71 -6.76 21.41
CA LEU A 484 -3.29 -6.48 21.13
C LEU A 484 -2.65 -7.57 20.26
N PHE A 485 -2.96 -8.84 20.52
CA PHE A 485 -2.44 -9.97 19.74
C PHE A 485 -2.98 -9.95 18.29
N LEU A 486 -4.29 -9.76 18.12
CA LEU A 486 -4.88 -9.72 16.78
C LEU A 486 -4.39 -8.49 16.01
N ARG A 487 -4.26 -7.34 16.65
CA ARG A 487 -3.69 -6.13 16.08
C ARG A 487 -2.27 -6.35 15.58
N LEU A 488 -1.44 -7.00 16.39
CA LEU A 488 -0.07 -7.38 15.99
C LEU A 488 -0.08 -8.25 14.71
N VAL A 489 -0.85 -9.33 14.71
CA VAL A 489 -0.85 -10.31 13.59
C VAL A 489 -1.45 -9.71 12.31
N THR A 490 -2.40 -8.79 12.44
CA THR A 490 -3.04 -8.11 11.31
C THR A 490 -2.40 -6.76 10.96
N SER A 491 -1.28 -6.38 11.60
CA SER A 491 -0.59 -5.13 11.32
C SER A 491 0.16 -5.17 9.99
N PRO A 492 -0.07 -4.22 9.07
CA PRO A 492 0.72 -4.14 7.83
C PRO A 492 2.19 -3.79 8.11
N ALA A 493 2.47 -3.12 9.24
CA ALA A 493 3.83 -2.83 9.68
C ALA A 493 4.66 -4.09 9.90
N LEU A 494 4.04 -5.22 10.29
CA LEU A 494 4.74 -6.50 10.44
C LEU A 494 5.36 -6.96 9.11
N VAL A 495 4.68 -6.72 7.99
CA VAL A 495 5.19 -7.05 6.65
C VAL A 495 6.37 -6.17 6.29
N VAL A 496 6.30 -4.87 6.63
CA VAL A 496 7.40 -3.92 6.41
C VAL A 496 8.64 -4.33 7.22
N TRP A 497 8.49 -4.64 8.51
CA TRP A 497 9.61 -5.11 9.35
C TRP A 497 10.17 -6.45 8.88
N SER A 498 9.31 -7.35 8.40
CA SER A 498 9.75 -8.63 7.80
C SER A 498 10.55 -8.41 6.51
N ALA A 499 10.18 -7.42 5.69
CA ALA A 499 10.93 -7.02 4.51
C ALA A 499 12.30 -6.41 4.88
N PHE A 500 12.36 -5.56 5.92
CA PHE A 500 13.64 -5.06 6.45
C PHE A 500 14.54 -6.19 6.94
N LEU A 501 13.99 -7.15 7.67
CA LEU A 501 14.74 -8.32 8.13
C LEU A 501 15.27 -9.15 6.96
N LEU A 502 14.45 -9.39 5.94
CA LEU A 502 14.85 -10.09 4.72
C LEU A 502 15.99 -9.34 3.99
N ALA A 503 15.92 -8.00 3.91
CA ALA A 503 16.98 -7.19 3.32
C ALA A 503 18.30 -7.31 4.08
N ILE A 504 18.26 -7.24 5.42
CA ILE A 504 19.46 -7.38 6.26
C ILE A 504 20.07 -8.79 6.12
N VAL A 505 19.23 -9.83 6.12
CA VAL A 505 19.67 -11.22 5.91
C VAL A 505 20.32 -11.37 4.52
N SER A 506 19.74 -10.76 3.50
CA SER A 506 20.29 -10.77 2.13
C SER A 506 21.68 -10.14 2.05
N VAL A 507 21.90 -9.04 2.76
CA VAL A 507 23.22 -8.39 2.87
C VAL A 507 24.24 -9.32 3.56
N HIS A 508 23.85 -9.94 4.68
CA HIS A 508 24.73 -10.85 5.44
C HIS A 508 25.21 -12.01 4.58
N PHE A 509 24.31 -12.67 3.87
CA PHE A 509 24.64 -13.82 3.01
C PHE A 509 25.16 -13.41 1.62
N ARG A 510 25.30 -12.12 1.34
CA ARG A 510 25.70 -11.59 0.02
C ARG A 510 24.79 -12.03 -1.13
N LYS A 511 23.54 -12.33 -0.84
CA LYS A 511 22.48 -12.67 -1.80
C LYS A 511 21.70 -11.42 -2.17
N MET A 512 22.37 -10.52 -2.92
CA MET A 512 21.81 -9.20 -3.25
C MET A 512 20.54 -9.28 -4.10
N ASP A 513 20.34 -10.38 -4.81
CA ASP A 513 19.13 -10.68 -5.55
C ASP A 513 17.90 -10.78 -4.63
N LEU A 514 18.01 -11.45 -3.46
CA LEU A 514 16.90 -11.55 -2.50
C LEU A 514 16.52 -10.20 -1.87
N MET A 515 17.36 -9.18 -1.98
CA MET A 515 16.98 -7.82 -1.59
C MET A 515 15.86 -7.24 -2.46
N ILE A 516 15.74 -7.65 -3.72
CA ILE A 516 14.84 -7.02 -4.69
C ILE A 516 13.39 -7.02 -4.21
N PRO A 517 12.77 -8.17 -3.82
CA PRO A 517 11.42 -8.17 -3.27
C PRO A 517 11.28 -7.35 -1.98
N ALA A 518 12.28 -7.42 -1.09
CA ALA A 518 12.29 -6.68 0.17
C ALA A 518 12.33 -5.16 -0.09
N VAL A 519 13.27 -4.70 -0.93
CA VAL A 519 13.40 -3.28 -1.32
C VAL A 519 12.14 -2.80 -2.03
N THR A 520 11.49 -3.65 -2.84
CA THR A 520 10.23 -3.31 -3.49
C THR A 520 9.15 -2.94 -2.47
N ILE A 521 8.99 -3.74 -1.41
CA ILE A 521 8.02 -3.49 -0.33
C ILE A 521 8.38 -2.24 0.47
N ILE A 522 9.65 -2.09 0.83
CA ILE A 522 10.14 -0.92 1.59
C ILE A 522 9.95 0.34 0.76
N ALA A 523 10.34 0.34 -0.51
CA ALA A 523 10.20 1.50 -1.39
C ALA A 523 8.73 1.84 -1.65
N TYR A 524 7.84 0.84 -1.80
CA TYR A 524 6.40 1.08 -1.84
C TYR A 524 5.92 1.79 -0.57
N THR A 525 6.32 1.29 0.61
CA THR A 525 5.96 1.91 1.89
C THR A 525 6.46 3.36 1.95
N MET A 526 7.70 3.63 1.50
CA MET A 526 8.24 4.99 1.45
C MET A 526 7.39 5.92 0.58
N THR A 527 6.83 5.45 -0.54
CA THR A 527 5.90 6.28 -1.33
C THR A 527 4.60 6.58 -0.57
N CYS A 528 4.14 5.67 0.30
CA CYS A 528 2.96 5.88 1.11
C CYS A 528 3.21 6.88 2.26
N LEU A 529 4.44 6.97 2.81
CA LEU A 529 4.78 7.96 3.84
C LEU A 529 4.67 9.41 3.35
N LEU A 530 4.74 9.62 2.04
CA LEU A 530 4.54 10.94 1.39
C LEU A 530 3.07 11.18 1.04
N GLY A 531 2.19 10.21 1.28
CA GLY A 531 0.77 10.32 1.01
C GLY A 531 0.02 11.23 1.99
N PRO A 532 -1.26 11.54 1.74
CA PRO A 532 -2.05 12.47 2.54
C PRO A 532 -2.43 11.93 3.92
N CYS A 533 -2.40 10.62 4.11
CA CYS A 533 -2.79 9.94 5.35
C CYS A 533 -2.43 8.45 5.30
N TYR A 534 -2.51 7.79 6.46
CA TYR A 534 -2.55 6.33 6.51
C TYR A 534 -4.00 5.85 6.29
N LEU A 535 -4.19 4.95 5.34
CA LEU A 535 -5.46 4.24 5.10
C LEU A 535 -5.17 2.76 4.83
N ILE A 536 -6.07 1.89 5.27
CA ILE A 536 -5.94 0.43 5.04
C ILE A 536 -5.89 0.11 3.54
N ARG A 537 -6.62 0.84 2.68
CA ARG A 537 -6.54 0.66 1.22
C ARG A 537 -5.13 0.92 0.67
N TYR A 538 -4.38 1.86 1.25
CA TYR A 538 -3.00 2.12 0.87
C TYR A 538 -2.02 1.08 1.45
N ALA A 539 -2.35 0.48 2.59
CA ALA A 539 -1.59 -0.61 3.18
C ALA A 539 -1.95 -1.99 2.59
N PHE A 540 -3.01 -2.09 1.79
CA PHE A 540 -3.50 -3.37 1.25
C PHE A 540 -2.45 -4.13 0.42
N PRO A 541 -1.58 -3.50 -0.40
CA PRO A 541 -0.48 -4.20 -1.06
C PRO A 541 0.47 -4.93 -0.11
N LEU A 542 0.65 -4.42 1.12
CA LEU A 542 1.47 -5.06 2.13
C LEU A 542 0.83 -6.39 2.57
N TYR A 543 -0.47 -6.40 2.84
CA TYR A 543 -1.22 -7.64 3.13
C TYR A 543 -1.12 -8.64 1.97
N CYS A 544 -1.29 -8.18 0.74
CA CYS A 544 -1.20 -9.03 -0.45
C CYS A 544 0.18 -9.66 -0.63
N CYS A 545 1.25 -8.97 -0.21
CA CYS A 545 2.63 -9.44 -0.30
C CYS A 545 3.10 -10.22 0.94
N ALA A 546 2.34 -10.25 2.04
CA ALA A 546 2.72 -10.95 3.27
C ALA A 546 3.08 -12.44 3.04
N PRO A 547 2.31 -13.24 2.29
CA PRO A 547 2.66 -14.63 2.02
C PRO A 547 3.97 -14.77 1.25
N ILE A 548 4.32 -13.82 0.38
CA ILE A 548 5.55 -13.83 -0.42
C ILE A 548 6.76 -13.62 0.50
N ILE A 549 6.73 -12.58 1.34
CA ILE A 549 7.82 -12.28 2.28
C ILE A 549 8.01 -13.42 3.28
N LEU A 550 6.90 -13.96 3.81
CA LEU A 550 6.94 -15.13 4.68
C LEU A 550 7.58 -16.34 3.99
N SER A 551 7.21 -16.60 2.73
CA SER A 551 7.81 -17.70 1.94
C SER A 551 9.30 -17.52 1.73
N LEU A 552 9.75 -16.30 1.45
CA LEU A 552 11.18 -15.99 1.28
C LEU A 552 11.96 -16.20 2.58
N LEU A 553 11.43 -15.74 3.71
CA LEU A 553 12.04 -15.96 5.03
C LEU A 553 12.05 -17.44 5.43
N LEU A 554 10.97 -18.16 5.21
CA LEU A 554 10.88 -19.59 5.51
C LEU A 554 11.73 -20.44 4.54
N GLY A 555 11.87 -20.02 3.31
CA GLY A 555 12.74 -20.67 2.32
C GLY A 555 14.23 -20.60 2.67
N LEU A 556 14.64 -19.74 3.63
CA LEU A 556 15.99 -19.77 4.21
C LEU A 556 16.26 -21.05 5.03
N PHE A 557 15.20 -21.74 5.44
CA PHE A 557 15.27 -22.96 6.25
C PHE A 557 15.16 -24.25 5.45
N ASP A 558 14.94 -24.17 4.14
CA ASP A 558 14.87 -25.34 3.28
C ASP A 558 16.29 -25.89 3.10
N CYS A 559 16.56 -27.10 3.64
CA CYS A 559 17.84 -27.78 3.51
C CYS A 559 18.15 -28.08 2.03
N SER A 560 19.43 -27.92 1.65
CA SER A 560 19.99 -28.61 0.49
C SER A 560 20.02 -30.10 0.82
N GLU A 561 19.06 -30.90 0.36
CA GLU A 561 19.29 -32.31 0.26
C GLU A 561 20.43 -32.49 -0.76
N SER A 562 21.59 -32.91 -0.25
CA SER A 562 22.65 -33.40 -1.07
C SER A 562 22.06 -34.47 -1.98
N LEU A 563 22.22 -34.32 -3.29
CA LEU A 563 22.04 -35.38 -4.28
C LEU A 563 23.02 -36.52 -3.95
N SER A 564 22.64 -37.38 -3.02
CA SER A 564 23.21 -38.67 -2.80
C SER A 564 22.16 -39.72 -3.21
N SER A 565 22.02 -39.91 -4.47
CA SER A 565 21.69 -41.21 -5.10
C SER A 565 21.64 -41.04 -6.61
#